data_a7e01b3e3bc2c317453be428a73b7f05
#
_entry.id   a7e01b3e3bc2c317453be428a73b7f05
#
_cell.length_a   1.000
_cell.length_b   1.000
_cell.length_c   1.000
_cell.angle_alpha   90.00
_cell.angle_beta   90.00
_cell.angle_gamma   90.00
#
_symmetry.space_group_name_H-M   'P 1'
#
loop_
_entity.id
_entity.type
_entity.pdbx_description
1 polymer ?
#
loop_
_entity_poly.entity_id
_entity_poly.type
_entity_poly.pdbx_seq_one_letter_code
_entity_poly.pdbx_strand_id
1 'polypeptide(L)'
;ESRQIDPVTLIDRLVASGVKDRERTVSYVKVLAEAVPTAANILDYAAIVRNKSLLRQLIEVSTEIADMAFEEHENAKDVLSAAESKISALSDENVAGDFVHIRDVLLETYSEIDARAKNKGKLGCSTGYGKLDAVLVGLGKGDLVLVGARPGMGKTSFALNLGTNIAHSTGKAVCIFSLEMSNTQLVSRMLSSEALVDSYALRSGNLTPEQWNKLAGASSYLSSCDIYIDDTPGINVTAMKAKLRRVKNLGMVVVDYLQLMQSDRKIDNRVQEVG
;
A
#
# COMPACT_ATOMS: atom_id res chain seq x y z
N GLU A 1 -25.44 -5.68 19.35
CA GLU A 1 -26.79 -6.04 19.85
C GLU A 1 -27.60 -6.55 18.66
N SER A 2 -27.85 -7.88 18.60
CA SER A 2 -28.72 -8.51 17.59
C SER A 2 -30.17 -8.13 17.88
N ARG A 3 -30.64 -7.02 17.36
CA ARG A 3 -32.07 -6.68 17.35
C ARG A 3 -32.74 -7.42 16.21
N GLN A 4 -33.75 -8.21 16.50
CA GLN A 4 -34.64 -8.78 15.47
C GLN A 4 -35.26 -7.61 14.69
N ILE A 5 -35.03 -7.61 13.39
CA ILE A 5 -35.66 -6.66 12.47
C ILE A 5 -36.93 -7.31 11.97
N ASP A 6 -38.07 -6.82 12.43
CA ASP A 6 -39.38 -7.21 11.94
C ASP A 6 -40.04 -6.05 11.18
N PRO A 7 -41.07 -6.30 10.34
CA PRO A 7 -41.74 -5.26 9.56
C PRO A 7 -42.33 -4.12 10.40
N VAL A 8 -42.72 -4.36 11.62
CA VAL A 8 -43.33 -3.37 12.51
C VAL A 8 -42.30 -2.37 13.01
N THR A 9 -41.18 -2.88 13.53
CA THR A 9 -40.07 -2.06 14.00
C THR A 9 -39.38 -1.30 12.87
N LEU A 10 -39.38 -1.85 11.66
CA LEU A 10 -38.88 -1.17 10.47
C LEU A 10 -39.75 0.02 10.08
N ILE A 11 -41.09 -0.20 10.06
CA ILE A 11 -42.06 0.85 9.75
C ILE A 11 -41.97 1.99 10.77
N ASP A 12 -41.90 1.68 12.06
CA ASP A 12 -41.79 2.68 13.12
C ASP A 12 -40.52 3.54 12.97
N ARG A 13 -39.41 2.94 12.64
CA ARG A 13 -38.16 3.69 12.39
C ARG A 13 -38.23 4.55 11.12
N LEU A 14 -38.80 4.06 10.04
CA LEU A 14 -38.99 4.84 8.81
C LEU A 14 -39.87 6.06 9.04
N VAL A 15 -40.92 5.90 9.82
CA VAL A 15 -41.79 7.02 10.21
C VAL A 15 -41.05 8.01 11.12
N ALA A 16 -40.26 7.51 12.09
CA ALA A 16 -39.44 8.33 12.97
C ALA A 16 -38.31 9.10 12.22
N SER A 17 -37.81 8.56 11.11
CA SER A 17 -36.83 9.22 10.24
C SER A 17 -37.41 10.23 9.25
N GLY A 18 -38.69 10.55 9.33
CA GLY A 18 -39.31 11.64 8.56
C GLY A 18 -40.11 11.24 7.31
N VAL A 19 -40.34 9.94 7.09
CA VAL A 19 -41.23 9.48 6.00
C VAL A 19 -42.67 9.79 6.37
N LYS A 20 -43.30 10.75 5.67
CA LYS A 20 -44.59 11.34 6.04
C LYS A 20 -45.82 10.45 5.75
N ASP A 21 -45.68 9.46 4.87
CA ASP A 21 -46.84 8.61 4.44
C ASP A 21 -46.70 7.20 5.03
N ARG A 22 -47.38 6.98 6.16
CA ARG A 22 -47.37 5.71 6.88
C ARG A 22 -48.04 4.57 6.09
N GLU A 23 -49.15 4.84 5.40
CA GLU A 23 -49.89 3.80 4.66
C GLU A 23 -49.10 3.31 3.46
N ARG A 24 -48.47 4.22 2.74
CA ARG A 24 -47.59 3.90 1.62
C ARG A 24 -46.37 3.14 2.09
N THR A 25 -45.81 3.50 3.24
CA THR A 25 -44.65 2.80 3.84
C THR A 25 -45.01 1.38 4.24
N VAL A 26 -46.17 1.15 4.86
CA VAL A 26 -46.65 -0.18 5.23
C VAL A 26 -46.84 -1.06 3.99
N SER A 27 -47.51 -0.52 2.96
CA SER A 27 -47.75 -1.23 1.69
C SER A 27 -46.43 -1.58 1.01
N TYR A 28 -45.45 -0.67 1.00
CA TYR A 28 -44.13 -0.90 0.42
C TYR A 28 -43.30 -1.96 1.16
N VAL A 29 -43.32 -1.91 2.50
CA VAL A 29 -42.62 -2.91 3.34
C VAL A 29 -43.24 -4.30 3.16
N LYS A 30 -44.54 -4.42 3.01
CA LYS A 30 -45.23 -5.69 2.69
C LYS A 30 -44.78 -6.25 1.35
N VAL A 31 -44.77 -5.43 0.31
CA VAL A 31 -44.31 -5.83 -1.02
C VAL A 31 -42.84 -6.29 -0.99
N LEU A 32 -41.96 -5.62 -0.22
CA LEU A 32 -40.59 -6.02 -0.06
C LEU A 32 -40.45 -7.36 0.69
N ALA A 33 -41.24 -7.58 1.73
CA ALA A 33 -41.22 -8.85 2.48
C ALA A 33 -41.69 -10.06 1.63
N GLU A 34 -42.64 -9.82 0.73
CA GLU A 34 -43.15 -10.82 -0.22
C GLU A 34 -42.19 -11.06 -1.40
N ALA A 35 -41.47 -10.03 -1.83
CA ALA A 35 -40.52 -10.11 -2.97
C ALA A 35 -39.23 -10.92 -2.62
N VAL A 36 -38.91 -11.08 -1.33
CA VAL A 36 -37.70 -11.81 -0.86
C VAL A 36 -38.09 -12.94 0.09
N PRO A 37 -38.60 -14.06 -0.41
CA PRO A 37 -39.14 -15.13 0.43
C PRO A 37 -38.09 -15.94 1.21
N THR A 38 -36.80 -15.80 0.88
CA THR A 38 -35.73 -16.54 1.56
C THR A 38 -34.52 -15.67 1.88
N ALA A 39 -33.88 -15.92 3.03
CA ALA A 39 -32.62 -15.29 3.41
C ALA A 39 -31.38 -15.90 2.69
N ALA A 40 -31.58 -16.85 1.79
CA ALA A 40 -30.50 -17.56 1.12
C ALA A 40 -29.51 -16.64 0.37
N ASN A 41 -30.00 -15.53 -0.20
CA ASN A 41 -29.21 -14.60 -0.99
C ASN A 41 -28.91 -13.29 -0.24
N ILE A 42 -28.94 -13.28 1.09
CA ILE A 42 -28.78 -12.04 1.89
C ILE A 42 -27.42 -11.37 1.63
N LEU A 43 -26.37 -12.16 1.38
CA LEU A 43 -25.03 -11.64 1.08
C LEU A 43 -24.99 -10.91 -0.26
N ASP A 44 -25.69 -11.43 -1.26
CA ASP A 44 -25.81 -10.80 -2.59
C ASP A 44 -26.57 -9.47 -2.50
N TYR A 45 -27.68 -9.47 -1.75
CA TYR A 45 -28.45 -8.24 -1.53
C TYR A 45 -27.66 -7.20 -0.72
N ALA A 46 -26.92 -7.64 0.30
CA ALA A 46 -26.03 -6.77 1.06
C ALA A 46 -24.94 -6.18 0.19
N ALA A 47 -24.33 -6.97 -0.71
CA ALA A 47 -23.35 -6.49 -1.67
C ALA A 47 -23.92 -5.44 -2.64
N ILE A 48 -25.15 -5.64 -3.13
CA ILE A 48 -25.83 -4.67 -3.99
C ILE A 48 -26.07 -3.35 -3.24
N VAL A 49 -26.57 -3.41 -2.00
CA VAL A 49 -26.81 -2.23 -1.17
C VAL A 49 -25.50 -1.49 -0.89
N ARG A 50 -24.46 -2.22 -0.53
CA ARG A 50 -23.10 -1.67 -0.29
C ARG A 50 -22.58 -0.96 -1.53
N ASN A 51 -22.67 -1.59 -2.70
CA ASN A 51 -22.24 -0.98 -3.96
C ASN A 51 -23.00 0.32 -4.27
N LYS A 52 -24.33 0.33 -4.07
CA LYS A 52 -25.15 1.54 -4.26
C LYS A 52 -24.83 2.63 -3.23
N SER A 53 -24.48 2.25 -2.00
CA SER A 53 -24.03 3.19 -0.97
C SER A 53 -22.71 3.84 -1.37
N LEU A 54 -21.71 3.05 -1.80
CA LEU A 54 -20.43 3.54 -2.26
C LEU A 54 -20.56 4.51 -3.45
N LEU A 55 -21.44 4.19 -4.41
CA LEU A 55 -21.70 5.09 -5.54
C LEU A 55 -22.31 6.44 -5.09
N ARG A 56 -23.18 6.44 -4.07
CA ARG A 56 -23.73 7.68 -3.52
C ARG A 56 -22.66 8.51 -2.81
N GLN A 57 -21.83 7.88 -1.97
CA GLN A 57 -20.70 8.54 -1.32
C GLN A 57 -19.72 9.12 -2.35
N LEU A 58 -19.46 8.39 -3.44
CA LEU A 58 -18.61 8.88 -4.52
C LEU A 58 -19.19 10.12 -5.20
N ILE A 59 -20.51 10.16 -5.42
CA ILE A 59 -21.20 11.35 -5.97
C ILE A 59 -21.08 12.53 -5.01
N GLU A 60 -21.32 12.32 -3.71
CA GLU A 60 -21.22 13.34 -2.67
C GLU A 60 -19.81 13.94 -2.60
N VAL A 61 -18.79 13.08 -2.48
CA VAL A 61 -17.39 13.52 -2.46
C VAL A 61 -16.99 14.22 -3.77
N SER A 62 -17.48 13.75 -4.92
CA SER A 62 -17.21 14.42 -6.19
C SER A 62 -17.81 15.81 -6.26
N THR A 63 -18.99 16.01 -5.69
CA THR A 63 -19.66 17.32 -5.58
C THR A 63 -18.85 18.25 -4.66
N GLU A 64 -18.45 17.77 -3.49
CA GLU A 64 -17.60 18.54 -2.58
C GLU A 64 -16.25 18.95 -3.22
N ILE A 65 -15.63 18.06 -4.00
CA ILE A 65 -14.40 18.37 -4.74
C ILE A 65 -14.65 19.44 -5.81
N ALA A 66 -15.79 19.36 -6.49
CA ALA A 66 -16.16 20.38 -7.47
C ALA A 66 -16.39 21.74 -6.80
N ASP A 67 -17.09 21.78 -5.66
CA ASP A 67 -17.32 23.00 -4.88
C ASP A 67 -16.00 23.63 -4.41
N MET A 68 -15.08 22.84 -3.86
CA MET A 68 -13.73 23.30 -3.48
C MET A 68 -12.95 23.88 -4.67
N ALA A 69 -13.12 23.32 -5.87
CA ALA A 69 -12.45 23.82 -7.07
C ALA A 69 -13.05 25.13 -7.59
N PHE A 70 -14.32 25.43 -7.30
CA PHE A 70 -14.98 26.69 -7.63
C PHE A 70 -14.69 27.81 -6.62
N GLU A 71 -14.31 27.47 -5.39
CA GLU A 71 -13.84 28.44 -4.41
C GLU A 71 -12.44 28.91 -4.76
N GLU A 72 -12.29 30.04 -5.47
CA GLU A 72 -11.04 30.61 -6.01
C GLU A 72 -9.98 30.99 -4.95
N HIS A 73 -10.10 30.55 -3.70
CA HIS A 73 -9.27 30.96 -2.57
C HIS A 73 -8.13 30.01 -2.24
N GLU A 74 -8.09 28.83 -2.84
CA GLU A 74 -7.06 27.82 -2.57
C GLU A 74 -6.14 27.59 -3.77
N ASN A 75 -4.88 27.24 -3.46
CA ASN A 75 -3.93 26.85 -4.48
C ASN A 75 -4.38 25.49 -5.09
N ALA A 76 -4.34 25.34 -6.40
CA ALA A 76 -4.74 24.13 -7.11
C ALA A 76 -4.07 22.84 -6.58
N LYS A 77 -2.86 22.95 -6.01
CA LYS A 77 -2.17 21.80 -5.37
C LYS A 77 -2.84 21.37 -4.06
N ASP A 78 -3.35 22.33 -3.30
CA ASP A 78 -4.01 22.06 -2.01
C ASP A 78 -5.37 21.42 -2.26
N VAL A 79 -6.13 21.92 -3.24
CA VAL A 79 -7.39 21.31 -3.70
C VAL A 79 -7.17 19.88 -4.20
N LEU A 80 -6.12 19.65 -4.99
CA LEU A 80 -5.80 18.31 -5.48
C LEU A 80 -5.46 17.34 -4.35
N SER A 81 -4.66 17.78 -3.38
CA SER A 81 -4.31 16.97 -2.20
C SER A 81 -5.53 16.64 -1.33
N ALA A 82 -6.42 17.61 -1.13
CA ALA A 82 -7.68 17.40 -0.41
C ALA A 82 -8.60 16.42 -1.14
N ALA A 83 -8.69 16.53 -2.48
CA ALA A 83 -9.48 15.62 -3.32
C ALA A 83 -8.94 14.17 -3.23
N GLU A 84 -7.61 14.00 -3.35
CA GLU A 84 -6.97 12.68 -3.20
C GLU A 84 -7.26 12.08 -1.82
N SER A 85 -7.19 12.87 -0.75
CA SER A 85 -7.48 12.43 0.62
C SER A 85 -8.94 11.97 0.77
N LYS A 86 -9.91 12.74 0.26
CA LYS A 86 -11.34 12.40 0.32
C LYS A 86 -11.68 11.12 -0.45
N ILE A 87 -11.11 10.94 -1.65
CA ILE A 87 -11.29 9.71 -2.45
C ILE A 87 -10.63 8.51 -1.76
N SER A 88 -9.46 8.71 -1.15
CA SER A 88 -8.75 7.65 -0.41
C SER A 88 -9.56 7.17 0.80
N ALA A 89 -10.19 8.08 1.54
CA ALA A 89 -11.03 7.75 2.69
C ALA A 89 -12.18 6.80 2.31
N LEU A 90 -12.82 7.01 1.14
CA LEU A 90 -13.84 6.08 0.64
C LEU A 90 -13.31 4.67 0.36
N SER A 91 -12.05 4.56 -0.01
CA SER A 91 -11.39 3.27 -0.23
C SER A 91 -11.03 2.58 1.08
N ASP A 92 -10.60 3.34 2.08
CA ASP A 92 -10.14 2.83 3.37
C ASP A 92 -11.33 2.36 4.26
N GLU A 93 -12.51 3.01 4.19
CA GLU A 93 -13.73 2.52 4.84
C GLU A 93 -14.20 1.16 4.32
N ASN A 94 -13.87 0.82 3.07
CA ASN A 94 -14.18 -0.50 2.50
C ASN A 94 -13.17 -1.60 2.91
N VAL A 95 -12.03 -1.23 3.51
CA VAL A 95 -10.97 -2.16 3.95
C VAL A 95 -11.06 -2.45 5.46
N ALA A 96 -11.87 -1.72 6.22
CA ALA A 96 -12.17 -2.05 7.61
C ALA A 96 -12.93 -3.39 7.63
N GLY A 97 -12.17 -4.50 7.59
CA GLY A 97 -12.69 -5.85 7.73
C GLY A 97 -13.38 -5.99 9.09
N ASP A 98 -14.58 -6.54 9.10
CA ASP A 98 -15.25 -6.98 10.32
C ASP A 98 -14.38 -7.98 11.08
N PHE A 99 -14.59 -8.08 12.39
CA PHE A 99 -13.96 -9.15 13.17
C PHE A 99 -14.32 -10.51 12.56
N VAL A 100 -13.29 -11.26 12.16
CA VAL A 100 -13.45 -12.62 11.64
C VAL A 100 -13.32 -13.59 12.80
N HIS A 101 -14.26 -14.54 12.91
CA HIS A 101 -14.21 -15.52 13.97
C HIS A 101 -13.00 -16.46 13.76
N ILE A 102 -12.27 -16.76 14.84
CA ILE A 102 -11.04 -17.56 14.80
C ILE A 102 -11.21 -18.91 14.08
N ARG A 103 -12.41 -19.51 14.17
CA ARG A 103 -12.73 -20.76 13.49
C ARG A 103 -12.51 -20.68 11.98
N ASP A 104 -12.90 -19.56 11.37
CA ASP A 104 -12.85 -19.38 9.91
C ASP A 104 -11.41 -19.15 9.46
N VAL A 105 -10.62 -18.43 10.27
CA VAL A 105 -9.20 -18.17 10.03
C VAL A 105 -8.34 -19.42 10.26
N LEU A 106 -8.73 -20.31 11.18
CA LEU A 106 -7.97 -21.53 11.48
C LEU A 106 -7.80 -22.44 10.25
N LEU A 107 -8.85 -22.63 9.46
CA LEU A 107 -8.78 -23.47 8.26
C LEU A 107 -7.80 -22.92 7.24
N GLU A 108 -7.82 -21.61 7.02
CA GLU A 108 -6.89 -20.91 6.14
C GLU A 108 -5.45 -21.03 6.68
N THR A 109 -5.26 -20.78 7.98
CA THR A 109 -3.96 -20.90 8.65
C THR A 109 -3.38 -22.33 8.53
N TYR A 110 -4.19 -23.37 8.73
CA TYR A 110 -3.72 -24.74 8.54
C TYR A 110 -3.31 -25.04 7.10
N SER A 111 -4.07 -24.55 6.12
CA SER A 111 -3.70 -24.72 4.70
C SER A 111 -2.41 -24.00 4.34
N GLU A 112 -2.17 -22.82 4.91
CA GLU A 112 -0.91 -22.11 4.78
C GLU A 112 0.26 -22.86 5.42
N ILE A 113 0.08 -23.39 6.64
CA ILE A 113 1.11 -24.19 7.32
C ILE A 113 1.47 -25.44 6.51
N ASP A 114 0.48 -26.13 5.95
CA ASP A 114 0.71 -27.30 5.10
C ASP A 114 1.46 -26.93 3.81
N ALA A 115 1.08 -25.84 3.16
CA ALA A 115 1.79 -25.29 2.00
C ALA A 115 3.25 -24.92 2.34
N ARG A 116 3.47 -24.37 3.53
CA ARG A 116 4.83 -24.06 4.06
C ARG A 116 5.66 -25.34 4.27
N ALA A 117 5.08 -26.35 4.88
CA ALA A 117 5.75 -27.62 5.10
C ALA A 117 6.17 -28.29 3.78
N LYS A 118 5.32 -28.25 2.76
CA LYS A 118 5.59 -28.77 1.41
C LYS A 118 6.69 -27.96 0.68
N ASN A 119 6.77 -26.67 0.89
CA ASN A 119 7.74 -25.76 0.26
C ASN A 119 9.07 -25.61 1.06
N LYS A 120 9.38 -26.54 1.94
CA LYS A 120 10.61 -26.53 2.78
C LYS A 120 10.78 -25.24 3.58
N GLY A 121 9.70 -24.67 4.09
CA GLY A 121 9.73 -23.51 4.97
C GLY A 121 9.94 -22.14 4.29
N LYS A 122 10.00 -22.06 2.98
CA LYS A 122 10.11 -20.77 2.28
C LYS A 122 8.76 -20.03 2.29
N LEU A 123 8.68 -19.01 3.12
CA LEU A 123 7.44 -18.27 3.37
C LEU A 123 7.35 -16.94 2.68
N GLY A 124 8.45 -16.23 2.59
CA GLY A 124 8.51 -14.88 2.09
C GLY A 124 9.41 -14.75 0.89
N CYS A 125 9.62 -13.49 0.48
CA CYS A 125 10.66 -13.17 -0.47
C CYS A 125 12.03 -13.47 0.17
N SER A 126 12.87 -14.25 -0.53
CA SER A 126 14.25 -14.48 -0.10
C SER A 126 15.02 -13.16 -0.12
N THR A 127 15.80 -12.91 0.91
CA THR A 127 16.69 -11.75 0.97
C THR A 127 17.91 -11.89 0.05
N GLY A 128 18.16 -13.09 -0.46
CA GLY A 128 19.39 -13.43 -1.19
C GLY A 128 20.57 -13.75 -0.28
N TYR A 129 20.41 -13.59 1.03
CA TYR A 129 21.43 -13.91 2.05
C TYR A 129 21.01 -15.15 2.83
N GLY A 130 21.58 -16.31 2.48
CA GLY A 130 21.15 -17.60 3.03
C GLY A 130 21.13 -17.70 4.56
N LYS A 131 22.12 -17.08 5.24
CA LYS A 131 22.14 -17.05 6.72
C LYS A 131 21.03 -16.16 7.30
N LEU A 132 20.70 -15.07 6.63
CA LEU A 132 19.62 -14.17 7.04
C LEU A 132 18.27 -14.83 6.79
N ASP A 133 18.10 -15.47 5.65
CA ASP A 133 16.89 -16.22 5.31
C ASP A 133 16.64 -17.39 6.27
N ALA A 134 17.70 -18.03 6.78
CA ALA A 134 17.57 -19.09 7.78
C ALA A 134 17.01 -18.57 9.12
N VAL A 135 17.26 -17.29 9.46
CA VAL A 135 16.76 -16.67 10.70
C VAL A 135 15.37 -16.07 10.50
N LEU A 136 15.17 -15.35 9.38
CA LEU A 136 13.91 -14.63 9.10
C LEU A 136 12.84 -15.51 8.45
N VAL A 137 13.21 -16.67 7.91
CA VAL A 137 12.35 -17.52 7.06
C VAL A 137 11.87 -16.79 5.79
N GLY A 138 12.62 -15.76 5.37
CA GLY A 138 12.26 -14.81 4.32
C GLY A 138 11.45 -13.62 4.84
N LEU A 139 11.16 -12.67 3.95
CA LEU A 139 10.35 -11.48 4.25
C LEU A 139 8.89 -11.74 3.87
N GLY A 140 7.99 -11.66 4.84
CA GLY A 140 6.56 -11.87 4.66
C GLY A 140 5.82 -10.68 4.03
N LYS A 141 4.60 -10.92 3.57
CA LYS A 141 3.73 -9.82 3.12
C LYS A 141 3.29 -8.98 4.32
N GLY A 142 3.40 -7.65 4.19
CA GLY A 142 3.00 -6.73 5.25
C GLY A 142 4.03 -6.56 6.37
N ASP A 143 5.18 -7.23 6.29
CA ASP A 143 6.23 -7.07 7.29
C ASP A 143 6.85 -5.66 7.21
N LEU A 144 7.04 -5.06 8.38
CA LEU A 144 7.86 -3.86 8.55
C LEU A 144 9.24 -4.27 9.09
N VAL A 145 10.27 -4.05 8.28
CA VAL A 145 11.64 -4.37 8.64
C VAL A 145 12.46 -3.11 8.82
N LEU A 146 13.02 -2.91 10.00
CA LEU A 146 13.88 -1.78 10.33
C LEU A 146 15.35 -2.20 10.29
N VAL A 147 16.15 -1.46 9.52
CA VAL A 147 17.59 -1.66 9.44
C VAL A 147 18.30 -0.50 10.11
N GLY A 148 18.83 -0.73 11.30
CA GLY A 148 19.62 0.24 12.06
C GLY A 148 21.11 0.02 11.86
N ALA A 149 21.86 1.09 11.54
CA ALA A 149 23.31 1.06 11.46
C ALA A 149 23.90 2.44 11.74
N ARG A 150 25.16 2.47 12.26
CA ARG A 150 25.90 3.72 12.38
C ARG A 150 26.21 4.31 10.99
N PRO A 151 26.40 5.62 10.85
CA PRO A 151 26.81 6.24 9.60
C PRO A 151 28.04 5.54 9.00
N GLY A 152 28.04 5.35 7.69
CA GLY A 152 29.16 4.71 6.97
C GLY A 152 29.21 3.18 7.04
N MET A 153 28.35 2.49 7.79
CA MET A 153 28.35 1.03 7.93
C MET A 153 27.66 0.27 6.80
N GLY A 154 27.22 0.95 5.75
CA GLY A 154 26.67 0.32 4.56
C GLY A 154 25.16 0.04 4.58
N LYS A 155 24.37 0.73 5.45
CA LYS A 155 22.89 0.60 5.51
C LYS A 155 22.24 0.68 4.13
N THR A 156 22.49 1.76 3.39
CA THR A 156 21.97 1.97 2.03
C THR A 156 22.40 0.87 1.07
N SER A 157 23.68 0.49 1.08
CA SER A 157 24.19 -0.58 0.19
C SER A 157 23.51 -1.92 0.47
N PHE A 158 23.29 -2.25 1.75
CA PHE A 158 22.56 -3.45 2.14
C PHE A 158 21.12 -3.41 1.64
N ALA A 159 20.41 -2.29 1.82
CA ALA A 159 19.03 -2.13 1.38
C ALA A 159 18.89 -2.20 -0.16
N LEU A 160 19.83 -1.61 -0.90
CA LEU A 160 19.88 -1.70 -2.36
C LEU A 160 20.11 -3.12 -2.85
N ASN A 161 21.09 -3.84 -2.27
CA ASN A 161 21.35 -5.24 -2.62
C ASN A 161 20.15 -6.13 -2.30
N LEU A 162 19.49 -5.91 -1.17
CA LEU A 162 18.27 -6.62 -0.79
C LEU A 162 17.16 -6.38 -1.82
N GLY A 163 16.95 -5.13 -2.22
CA GLY A 163 15.97 -4.76 -3.24
C GLY A 163 16.29 -5.43 -4.59
N THR A 164 17.54 -5.39 -5.02
CA THR A 164 17.98 -6.05 -6.27
C THR A 164 17.76 -7.56 -6.22
N ASN A 165 18.15 -8.21 -5.11
CA ASN A 165 17.94 -9.65 -4.93
C ASN A 165 16.47 -10.04 -5.01
N ILE A 166 15.59 -9.28 -4.37
CA ILE A 166 14.15 -9.53 -4.38
C ILE A 166 13.57 -9.30 -5.77
N ALA A 167 13.88 -8.18 -6.42
CA ALA A 167 13.39 -7.89 -7.76
C ALA A 167 13.77 -9.00 -8.74
N HIS A 168 15.04 -9.42 -8.73
CA HIS A 168 15.53 -10.47 -9.61
C HIS A 168 14.93 -11.85 -9.30
N SER A 169 14.91 -12.26 -8.02
CA SER A 169 14.51 -13.62 -7.64
C SER A 169 13.01 -13.86 -7.72
N THR A 170 12.20 -12.80 -7.57
CA THR A 170 10.74 -12.92 -7.52
C THR A 170 10.02 -12.37 -8.76
N GLY A 171 10.71 -11.57 -9.58
CA GLY A 171 10.11 -10.81 -10.68
C GLY A 171 9.08 -9.78 -10.22
N LYS A 172 9.14 -9.35 -8.95
CA LYS A 172 8.26 -8.33 -8.39
C LYS A 172 8.91 -6.96 -8.41
N ALA A 173 8.08 -5.94 -8.50
CA ALA A 173 8.52 -4.55 -8.45
C ALA A 173 9.07 -4.18 -7.07
N VAL A 174 10.21 -3.49 -7.05
CA VAL A 174 10.80 -2.90 -5.85
C VAL A 174 10.84 -1.38 -6.00
N CYS A 175 10.25 -0.67 -5.05
CA CYS A 175 10.24 0.78 -5.02
C CYS A 175 11.20 1.30 -3.96
N ILE A 176 12.09 2.21 -4.32
CA ILE A 176 13.10 2.79 -3.43
C ILE A 176 12.88 4.29 -3.34
N PHE A 177 12.48 4.76 -2.15
CA PHE A 177 12.43 6.17 -1.82
C PHE A 177 13.74 6.57 -1.16
N SER A 178 14.52 7.38 -1.85
CA SER A 178 15.79 7.89 -1.36
C SER A 178 15.67 9.35 -0.99
N LEU A 179 15.69 9.63 0.30
CA LEU A 179 15.50 10.98 0.81
C LEU A 179 16.84 11.71 1.05
N GLU A 180 17.95 10.99 0.96
CA GLU A 180 19.31 11.52 1.18
C GLU A 180 20.12 11.59 -0.12
N MET A 181 19.95 10.64 -1.02
CA MET A 181 20.80 10.48 -2.21
C MET A 181 20.00 10.62 -3.50
N SER A 182 20.62 11.20 -4.54
CA SER A 182 20.01 11.27 -5.86
C SER A 182 19.92 9.91 -6.56
N ASN A 183 18.98 9.77 -7.50
CA ASN A 183 18.79 8.58 -8.31
C ASN A 183 20.10 8.11 -8.98
N THR A 184 20.87 9.04 -9.54
CA THR A 184 22.15 8.73 -10.20
C THR A 184 23.19 8.18 -9.24
N GLN A 185 23.24 8.67 -7.99
CA GLN A 185 24.14 8.18 -6.97
C GLN A 185 23.77 6.76 -6.53
N LEU A 186 22.49 6.47 -6.38
CA LEU A 186 22.01 5.12 -6.04
C LEU A 186 22.33 4.12 -7.15
N VAL A 187 21.98 4.46 -8.40
CA VAL A 187 22.26 3.60 -9.55
C VAL A 187 23.75 3.37 -9.72
N SER A 188 24.58 4.39 -9.51
CA SER A 188 26.04 4.23 -9.52
C SER A 188 26.53 3.24 -8.46
N ARG A 189 25.96 3.27 -7.25
CA ARG A 189 26.27 2.28 -6.19
C ARG A 189 25.82 0.87 -6.56
N MET A 190 24.62 0.73 -7.13
CA MET A 190 24.12 -0.57 -7.59
C MET A 190 25.04 -1.15 -8.68
N LEU A 191 25.43 -0.33 -9.67
CA LEU A 191 26.35 -0.72 -10.73
C LEU A 191 27.73 -1.12 -10.16
N SER A 192 28.28 -0.34 -9.23
CA SER A 192 29.55 -0.64 -8.55
C SER A 192 29.48 -2.00 -7.83
N SER A 193 28.40 -2.25 -7.11
CA SER A 193 28.18 -3.49 -6.37
C SER A 193 28.03 -4.69 -7.30
N GLU A 194 27.23 -4.57 -8.35
CA GLU A 194 26.93 -5.66 -9.27
C GLU A 194 28.12 -6.00 -10.18
N ALA A 195 28.82 -4.98 -10.69
CA ALA A 195 29.97 -5.15 -11.55
C ALA A 195 31.26 -5.50 -10.77
N LEU A 196 31.25 -5.41 -9.44
CA LEU A 196 32.43 -5.50 -8.58
C LEU A 196 33.57 -4.53 -9.04
N VAL A 197 33.15 -3.31 -9.41
CA VAL A 197 34.05 -2.22 -9.81
C VAL A 197 34.04 -1.16 -8.71
N ASP A 198 35.23 -0.66 -8.37
CA ASP A 198 35.41 0.35 -7.33
C ASP A 198 34.58 1.61 -7.66
N SER A 199 33.84 2.09 -6.66
CA SER A 199 33.02 3.30 -6.78
C SER A 199 33.83 4.57 -7.07
N TYR A 200 35.10 4.62 -6.67
CA TYR A 200 36.02 5.70 -7.01
C TYR A 200 36.34 5.71 -8.50
N ALA A 201 36.60 4.54 -9.11
CA ALA A 201 36.83 4.41 -10.56
C ALA A 201 35.62 4.89 -11.36
N LEU A 202 34.42 4.54 -10.92
CA LEU A 202 33.17 5.05 -11.53
C LEU A 202 33.05 6.58 -11.45
N ARG A 203 33.34 7.17 -10.28
CA ARG A 203 33.23 8.62 -10.09
C ARG A 203 34.32 9.42 -10.84
N SER A 204 35.53 8.87 -10.89
CA SER A 204 36.65 9.53 -11.60
C SER A 204 36.60 9.34 -13.11
N GLY A 205 35.77 8.39 -13.61
CA GLY A 205 35.72 8.04 -15.03
C GLY A 205 36.93 7.25 -15.51
N ASN A 206 37.88 6.90 -14.62
CA ASN A 206 39.09 6.18 -14.97
C ASN A 206 38.84 4.66 -14.92
N LEU A 207 38.26 4.14 -16.01
CA LEU A 207 37.83 2.76 -16.15
C LEU A 207 38.64 2.06 -17.23
N THR A 208 39.09 0.83 -16.92
CA THR A 208 39.73 -0.04 -17.92
C THR A 208 38.67 -0.65 -18.86
N PRO A 209 39.09 -1.11 -20.07
CA PRO A 209 38.15 -1.80 -20.98
C PRO A 209 37.46 -3.02 -20.34
N GLU A 210 38.18 -3.75 -19.47
CA GLU A 210 37.58 -4.86 -18.74
C GLU A 210 36.47 -4.40 -17.76
N GLN A 211 36.71 -3.28 -17.03
CA GLN A 211 35.71 -2.71 -16.14
C GLN A 211 34.47 -2.22 -16.91
N TRP A 212 34.68 -1.64 -18.10
CA TRP A 212 33.56 -1.27 -18.98
C TRP A 212 32.71 -2.48 -19.38
N ASN A 213 33.31 -3.61 -19.70
CA ASN A 213 32.61 -4.85 -20.02
C ASN A 213 31.81 -5.37 -18.81
N LYS A 214 32.40 -5.32 -17.60
CA LYS A 214 31.67 -5.69 -16.36
C LYS A 214 30.50 -4.78 -16.08
N LEU A 215 30.67 -3.48 -16.28
CA LEU A 215 29.57 -2.49 -16.13
C LEU A 215 28.46 -2.71 -17.15
N ALA A 216 28.78 -3.06 -18.39
CA ALA A 216 27.78 -3.39 -19.40
C ALA A 216 26.94 -4.62 -19.01
N GLY A 217 27.60 -5.66 -18.48
CA GLY A 217 26.91 -6.83 -17.92
C GLY A 217 25.99 -6.50 -16.74
N ALA A 218 26.51 -5.72 -15.77
CA ALA A 218 25.76 -5.26 -14.62
C ALA A 218 24.55 -4.37 -15.03
N SER A 219 24.75 -3.51 -16.02
CA SER A 219 23.67 -2.67 -16.56
C SER A 219 22.55 -3.52 -17.18
N SER A 220 22.91 -4.53 -17.97
CA SER A 220 21.95 -5.47 -18.55
C SER A 220 21.18 -6.23 -17.46
N TYR A 221 21.87 -6.69 -16.43
CA TYR A 221 21.25 -7.37 -15.28
C TYR A 221 20.26 -6.46 -14.54
N LEU A 222 20.71 -5.27 -14.14
CA LEU A 222 19.86 -4.32 -13.40
C LEU A 222 18.67 -3.84 -14.23
N SER A 223 18.84 -3.68 -15.55
CA SER A 223 17.75 -3.31 -16.46
C SER A 223 16.68 -4.40 -16.60
N SER A 224 17.02 -5.65 -16.29
CA SER A 224 16.02 -6.75 -16.24
C SER A 224 15.24 -6.81 -14.95
N CYS A 225 15.64 -6.06 -13.93
CA CYS A 225 14.96 -5.96 -12.64
C CYS A 225 13.90 -4.85 -12.66
N ASP A 226 12.73 -5.13 -12.13
CA ASP A 226 11.64 -4.14 -12.03
C ASP A 226 11.85 -3.25 -10.78
N ILE A 227 12.78 -2.28 -10.88
CA ILE A 227 13.17 -1.40 -9.78
C ILE A 227 12.82 0.05 -10.13
N TYR A 228 12.06 0.70 -9.25
CA TYR A 228 11.66 2.11 -9.34
C TYR A 228 12.35 2.90 -8.24
N ILE A 229 12.93 4.04 -8.59
CA ILE A 229 13.64 4.91 -7.65
C ILE A 229 13.01 6.30 -7.66
N ASP A 230 12.80 6.86 -6.47
CA ASP A 230 12.24 8.19 -6.26
C ASP A 230 13.12 8.95 -5.27
N ASP A 231 13.70 10.06 -5.71
CA ASP A 231 14.55 10.94 -4.89
C ASP A 231 13.86 12.28 -4.54
N THR A 232 12.52 12.29 -4.53
CA THR A 232 11.75 13.48 -4.14
C THR A 232 12.02 13.83 -2.68
N PRO A 233 12.61 14.99 -2.37
CA PRO A 233 12.92 15.37 -0.99
C PRO A 233 11.65 15.68 -0.22
N GLY A 234 11.62 15.30 1.07
CA GLY A 234 10.52 15.64 1.96
C GLY A 234 9.17 15.04 1.57
N ILE A 235 9.17 13.90 0.90
CA ILE A 235 7.92 13.19 0.55
C ILE A 235 7.21 12.72 1.82
N ASN A 236 5.90 12.87 1.86
CA ASN A 236 5.04 12.38 2.93
C ASN A 236 4.45 10.99 2.60
N VAL A 237 3.83 10.35 3.59
CA VAL A 237 3.24 9.00 3.46
C VAL A 237 2.13 8.97 2.43
N THR A 238 1.30 10.00 2.37
CA THR A 238 0.18 10.09 1.42
C THR A 238 0.68 10.11 -0.03
N ALA A 239 1.69 10.93 -0.32
CA ALA A 239 2.31 10.98 -1.65
C ALA A 239 3.02 9.67 -2.02
N MET A 240 3.71 9.01 -1.05
CA MET A 240 4.29 7.68 -1.27
C MET A 240 3.21 6.66 -1.63
N LYS A 241 2.12 6.59 -0.87
CA LYS A 241 0.99 5.69 -1.15
C LYS A 241 0.40 5.94 -2.54
N ALA A 242 0.21 7.20 -2.94
CA ALA A 242 -0.32 7.56 -4.25
C ALA A 242 0.59 7.07 -5.39
N LYS A 243 1.92 7.20 -5.25
CA LYS A 243 2.89 6.68 -6.22
C LYS A 243 2.88 5.14 -6.26
N LEU A 244 2.88 4.48 -5.11
CA LEU A 244 2.90 3.02 -5.00
C LEU A 244 1.64 2.36 -5.57
N ARG A 245 0.47 2.98 -5.48
CA ARG A 245 -0.79 2.48 -6.09
C ARG A 245 -0.70 2.32 -7.61
N ARG A 246 0.20 3.05 -8.28
CA ARG A 246 0.42 2.97 -9.73
C ARG A 246 1.34 1.83 -10.14
N VAL A 247 2.08 1.26 -9.18
CA VAL A 247 3.04 0.18 -9.43
C VAL A 247 2.33 -1.16 -9.34
N LYS A 248 2.38 -1.91 -10.42
CA LYS A 248 1.82 -3.27 -10.47
C LYS A 248 2.79 -4.27 -9.88
N ASN A 249 2.26 -5.34 -9.29
CA ASN A 249 3.06 -6.45 -8.74
C ASN A 249 4.14 -6.02 -7.73
N LEU A 250 3.79 -5.04 -6.86
CA LEU A 250 4.70 -4.52 -5.83
C LEU A 250 5.12 -5.63 -4.86
N GLY A 251 6.42 -5.83 -4.69
CA GLY A 251 7.03 -6.82 -3.81
C GLY A 251 7.67 -6.22 -2.57
N MET A 252 8.32 -5.07 -2.70
CA MET A 252 9.03 -4.43 -1.61
C MET A 252 9.05 -2.92 -1.77
N VAL A 253 9.03 -2.21 -0.64
CA VAL A 253 9.28 -0.77 -0.57
C VAL A 253 10.47 -0.52 0.35
N VAL A 254 11.42 0.26 -0.11
CA VAL A 254 12.57 0.73 0.67
C VAL A 254 12.42 2.22 0.92
N VAL A 255 12.64 2.66 2.15
CA VAL A 255 12.68 4.09 2.51
C VAL A 255 14.02 4.38 3.17
N ASP A 256 14.89 5.15 2.54
CA ASP A 256 16.21 5.52 3.06
C ASP A 256 16.33 7.05 3.16
N TYR A 257 16.17 7.59 4.35
CA TYR A 257 15.79 7.02 5.62
C TYR A 257 14.60 7.80 6.25
N LEU A 258 13.92 7.15 7.16
CA LEU A 258 12.61 7.56 7.71
C LEU A 258 12.58 8.99 8.29
N GLN A 259 13.68 9.42 8.95
CA GLN A 259 13.73 10.74 9.62
C GLN A 259 13.73 11.93 8.65
N LEU A 260 13.89 11.71 7.35
CA LEU A 260 13.81 12.78 6.33
C LEU A 260 12.41 12.91 5.71
N MET A 261 11.48 12.04 6.08
CA MET A 261 10.09 12.17 5.68
C MET A 261 9.44 13.41 6.31
N GLN A 262 8.43 13.95 5.65
CA GLN A 262 7.59 15.01 6.19
C GLN A 262 6.27 14.43 6.69
N SER A 263 5.75 15.03 7.76
CA SER A 263 4.41 14.73 8.25
C SER A 263 3.35 15.33 7.30
N ASP A 264 2.20 14.65 7.18
CA ASP A 264 1.02 15.20 6.51
C ASP A 264 0.36 16.34 7.29
N ARG A 265 0.76 16.53 8.56
CA ARG A 265 0.29 17.61 9.44
C ARG A 265 1.45 18.55 9.74
N LYS A 266 1.20 19.87 9.72
CA LYS A 266 2.15 20.86 10.22
C LYS A 266 2.28 20.68 11.74
N ILE A 267 3.38 20.08 12.19
CA ILE A 267 3.76 19.95 13.59
C ILE A 267 4.99 20.83 13.79
N ASP A 268 4.90 21.80 14.72
CA ASP A 268 5.98 22.77 14.95
C ASP A 268 7.24 22.18 15.61
N ASN A 269 7.17 20.94 16.09
CA ASN A 269 8.28 20.27 16.77
C ASN A 269 8.63 18.95 16.11
N ARG A 270 9.81 18.91 15.47
CA ARG A 270 10.31 17.74 14.71
C ARG A 270 10.51 16.48 15.58
N VAL A 271 10.72 16.61 16.89
CA VAL A 271 10.81 15.46 17.80
C VAL A 271 9.45 14.78 17.98
N GLN A 272 8.36 15.56 17.94
CA GLN A 272 7.00 15.04 17.99
C GLN A 272 6.50 14.54 16.62
N GLU A 273 7.16 14.94 15.54
CA GLU A 273 6.83 14.52 14.18
C GLU A 273 7.29 13.08 13.89
N VAL A 274 8.37 12.62 14.52
CA VAL A 274 9.00 11.31 14.29
C VAL A 274 8.65 10.28 15.36
N GLY A 275 8.10 10.70 16.48
CA GLY A 275 7.61 9.83 17.56
C GLY A 275 6.15 9.50 17.40
#